data_a0d6789d32cd54fd5a0c9ecd57f15ea1
#
_entry.id   a0d6789d32cd54fd5a0c9ecd57f15ea1
#
_cell.length_a   1.000
_cell.length_b   1.000
_cell.length_c   1.000
_cell.angle_alpha   90.00
_cell.angle_beta   90.00
_cell.angle_gamma   90.00
#
_symmetry.space_group_name_H-M   'P 1'
#
loop_
_entity.id
_entity.type
_entity.pdbx_description
1 polymer ?
#
loop_
_entity_poly.entity_id
_entity_poly.type
_entity_poly.pdbx_seq_one_letter_code
_entity_poly.pdbx_strand_id
1 'polypeptide(L)'
;MTRTLRILLALAMTAAAVATSASAQAPATTAPRSGGPTELFRTALPDAPGKQLVVVELTIAPKQAGQPASPGHRHPGSVYVYVTEGTARFGVEGEPVKVVKTGESFFEAPGALHNVMESASATEGAKAIAVMIVPDGAPLTLPAH
;
A
#
# COMPACT_ATOMS: atom_id res chain seq x y z
N MET A 1 51.09 80.05 -6.16
CA MET A 1 50.35 79.38 -5.05
C MET A 1 49.11 78.75 -5.61
N THR A 2 49.15 77.47 -6.02
CA THR A 2 48.04 76.73 -6.66
C THR A 2 47.72 75.49 -5.84
N ARG A 3 46.57 75.50 -5.21
CA ARG A 3 46.05 74.37 -4.40
C ARG A 3 45.33 73.38 -5.35
N THR A 4 45.89 72.22 -5.52
CA THR A 4 45.33 71.11 -6.22
C THR A 4 44.28 70.35 -5.38
N LEU A 5 43.04 70.43 -5.79
CA LEU A 5 41.90 69.71 -5.17
C LEU A 5 41.88 68.27 -5.70
N ARG A 6 42.16 67.28 -4.82
CA ARG A 6 42.02 65.84 -5.15
C ARG A 6 40.59 65.38 -4.85
N ILE A 7 39.85 65.10 -5.86
CA ILE A 7 38.52 64.48 -5.74
C ILE A 7 38.73 62.95 -5.61
N LEU A 8 38.39 62.39 -4.44
CA LEU A 8 38.30 60.96 -4.25
C LEU A 8 36.92 60.48 -4.67
N LEU A 9 36.88 59.69 -5.74
CA LEU A 9 35.67 59.05 -6.23
C LEU A 9 35.51 57.72 -5.45
N ALA A 10 34.56 57.64 -4.49
CA ALA A 10 34.21 56.41 -3.80
C ALA A 10 33.23 55.61 -4.66
N LEU A 11 33.68 54.47 -5.15
CA LEU A 11 32.85 53.51 -5.89
C LEU A 11 32.12 52.62 -4.89
N ALA A 12 30.82 52.86 -4.69
CA ALA A 12 29.96 52.02 -3.87
C ALA A 12 29.53 50.78 -4.70
N MET A 13 30.07 49.61 -4.38
CA MET A 13 29.61 48.33 -4.87
C MET A 13 28.37 47.90 -4.06
N THR A 14 27.19 47.97 -4.67
CA THR A 14 25.96 47.37 -4.15
C THR A 14 25.92 45.88 -4.54
N ALA A 15 26.17 45.00 -3.58
CA ALA A 15 25.98 43.57 -3.75
C ALA A 15 24.46 43.25 -3.69
N ALA A 16 23.85 42.92 -4.82
CA ALA A 16 22.50 42.40 -4.85
C ALA A 16 22.51 40.95 -4.40
N ALA A 17 21.98 40.65 -3.20
CA ALA A 17 21.75 39.30 -2.73
C ALA A 17 20.55 38.73 -3.46
N VAL A 18 20.77 37.76 -4.37
CA VAL A 18 19.72 36.97 -4.97
C VAL A 18 19.28 35.90 -3.97
N ALA A 19 18.14 36.13 -3.32
CA ALA A 19 17.51 35.13 -2.46
C ALA A 19 16.85 34.06 -3.33
N THR A 20 17.49 32.93 -3.49
CA THR A 20 16.86 31.72 -4.09
C THR A 20 15.88 31.13 -3.10
N SER A 21 14.59 31.39 -3.31
CA SER A 21 13.51 30.72 -2.57
C SER A 21 13.46 29.25 -3.00
N ALA A 22 14.01 28.36 -2.18
CA ALA A 22 13.79 26.92 -2.34
C ALA A 22 12.33 26.64 -1.99
N SER A 23 11.51 26.41 -3.01
CA SER A 23 10.14 25.91 -2.85
C SER A 23 10.24 24.49 -2.34
N ALA A 24 10.01 24.29 -1.06
CA ALA A 24 9.84 22.94 -0.49
C ALA A 24 8.56 22.34 -1.09
N GLN A 25 8.72 21.46 -2.07
CA GLN A 25 7.64 20.68 -2.64
C GLN A 25 7.19 19.68 -1.57
N ALA A 26 5.99 19.86 -1.05
CA ALA A 26 5.37 18.87 -0.18
C ALA A 26 5.35 17.52 -0.92
N PRO A 27 5.63 16.39 -0.24
CA PRO A 27 5.54 15.08 -0.87
C PRO A 27 4.12 14.92 -1.42
N ALA A 28 4.02 14.68 -2.73
CA ALA A 28 2.76 14.37 -3.37
C ALA A 28 2.22 13.10 -2.71
N THR A 29 1.12 13.23 -1.96
CA THR A 29 0.36 12.10 -1.46
C THR A 29 -0.24 11.42 -2.68
N THR A 30 0.49 10.44 -3.22
CA THR A 30 -0.01 9.60 -4.30
C THR A 30 -1.18 8.82 -3.72
N ALA A 31 -2.40 9.10 -4.18
CA ALA A 31 -3.56 8.28 -3.84
C ALA A 31 -3.21 6.80 -4.11
N PRO A 32 -3.52 5.89 -3.16
CA PRO A 32 -3.19 4.48 -3.35
C PRO A 32 -3.90 3.98 -4.61
N ARG A 33 -3.11 3.60 -5.60
CA ARG A 33 -3.62 2.90 -6.78
C ARG A 33 -4.04 1.53 -6.28
N SER A 34 -5.24 1.09 -6.61
CA SER A 34 -5.63 -0.30 -6.50
C SER A 34 -4.79 -1.10 -7.50
N GLY A 35 -3.58 -1.42 -7.09
CA GLY A 35 -2.75 -2.44 -7.72
C GLY A 35 -3.27 -3.79 -7.25
N GLY A 36 -3.28 -4.79 -8.14
CA GLY A 36 -3.51 -6.18 -7.73
C GLY A 36 -2.45 -6.63 -6.69
N PRO A 37 -2.61 -7.84 -6.14
CA PRO A 37 -1.64 -8.41 -5.20
C PRO A 37 -0.23 -8.40 -5.79
N THR A 38 0.75 -7.91 -5.03
CA THR A 38 2.17 -7.93 -5.42
C THR A 38 2.86 -9.05 -4.68
N GLU A 39 3.36 -10.07 -5.40
CA GLU A 39 4.14 -11.14 -4.78
C GLU A 39 5.49 -10.58 -4.28
N LEU A 40 5.74 -10.77 -2.99
CA LEU A 40 6.98 -10.33 -2.34
C LEU A 40 7.97 -11.48 -2.16
N PHE A 41 7.46 -12.70 -1.95
CA PHE A 41 8.29 -13.85 -1.64
C PHE A 41 7.57 -15.16 -1.99
N ARG A 42 8.34 -16.17 -2.38
CA ARG A 42 7.85 -17.53 -2.62
C ARG A 42 8.96 -18.54 -2.30
N THR A 43 8.61 -19.60 -1.61
CA THR A 43 9.54 -20.73 -1.38
C THR A 43 8.78 -22.03 -1.16
N ALA A 44 9.38 -23.15 -1.55
CA ALA A 44 8.90 -24.47 -1.15
C ALA A 44 9.06 -24.66 0.37
N LEU A 45 8.19 -25.44 0.97
CA LEU A 45 8.25 -25.78 2.40
C LEU A 45 8.89 -27.16 2.58
N PRO A 46 10.15 -27.25 3.08
CA PRO A 46 10.83 -28.53 3.25
C PRO A 46 10.14 -29.48 4.22
N ASP A 47 9.46 -28.93 5.23
CA ASP A 47 8.69 -29.65 6.26
C ASP A 47 7.25 -29.95 5.86
N ALA A 48 6.80 -29.46 4.69
CA ALA A 48 5.50 -29.75 4.11
C ALA A 48 5.66 -30.02 2.59
N PRO A 49 6.17 -31.20 2.19
CA PRO A 49 6.42 -31.53 0.79
C PRO A 49 5.16 -31.35 -0.08
N GLY A 50 5.33 -30.79 -1.29
CA GLY A 50 4.26 -30.46 -2.21
C GLY A 50 3.50 -29.17 -1.84
N LYS A 51 4.02 -28.39 -0.89
CA LYS A 51 3.49 -27.07 -0.54
C LYS A 51 4.54 -25.99 -0.64
N GLN A 52 4.07 -24.79 -0.90
CA GLN A 52 4.88 -23.57 -0.93
C GLN A 52 4.26 -22.50 -0.03
N LEU A 53 5.11 -21.66 0.53
CA LEU A 53 4.76 -20.40 1.18
C LEU A 53 4.87 -19.29 0.16
N VAL A 54 3.84 -18.47 0.08
CA VAL A 54 3.80 -17.27 -0.78
C VAL A 54 3.41 -16.08 0.07
N VAL A 55 4.14 -14.98 -0.06
CA VAL A 55 3.84 -13.71 0.62
C VAL A 55 3.48 -12.68 -0.43
N VAL A 56 2.32 -12.06 -0.25
CA VAL A 56 1.83 -10.99 -1.15
C VAL A 56 1.48 -9.74 -0.37
N GLU A 57 1.78 -8.59 -0.95
CA GLU A 57 1.27 -7.30 -0.48
C GLU A 57 -0.05 -7.00 -1.16
N LEU A 58 -1.02 -6.57 -0.37
CA LEU A 58 -2.34 -6.13 -0.80
C LEU A 58 -2.45 -4.62 -0.60
N THR A 59 -2.82 -3.89 -1.65
CA THR A 59 -3.21 -2.49 -1.58
C THR A 59 -4.70 -2.39 -1.82
N ILE A 60 -5.44 -1.95 -0.80
CA ILE A 60 -6.90 -1.86 -0.80
C ILE A 60 -7.27 -0.38 -0.91
N ALA A 61 -7.85 0.00 -2.04
CA ALA A 61 -8.28 1.39 -2.27
C ALA A 61 -9.42 1.80 -1.33
N PRO A 62 -9.61 3.11 -1.10
CA PRO A 62 -10.79 3.61 -0.40
C PRO A 62 -12.08 3.09 -1.06
N LYS A 63 -13.06 2.74 -0.23
CA LYS A 63 -14.34 2.22 -0.72
C LYS A 63 -15.15 3.32 -1.41
N GLN A 64 -15.43 3.16 -2.69
CA GLN A 64 -16.25 4.11 -3.45
C GLN A 64 -17.74 3.80 -3.26
N ALA A 65 -18.55 4.85 -3.16
CA ALA A 65 -20.00 4.70 -3.14
C ALA A 65 -20.49 4.08 -4.46
N GLY A 66 -21.35 3.06 -4.37
CA GLY A 66 -21.87 2.36 -5.56
C GLY A 66 -20.88 1.38 -6.20
N GLN A 67 -19.68 1.20 -5.64
CA GLN A 67 -18.76 0.17 -6.12
C GLN A 67 -19.40 -1.22 -5.94
N PRO A 68 -19.47 -2.05 -6.99
CA PRO A 68 -20.01 -3.40 -6.88
C PRO A 68 -19.17 -4.22 -5.89
N ALA A 69 -19.83 -5.16 -5.21
CA ALA A 69 -19.13 -6.13 -4.39
C ALA A 69 -18.14 -6.94 -5.24
N SER A 70 -17.04 -7.38 -4.64
CA SER A 70 -16.14 -8.34 -5.28
C SER A 70 -16.93 -9.59 -5.66
N PRO A 71 -16.71 -10.17 -6.85
CA PRO A 71 -17.34 -11.43 -7.23
C PRO A 71 -16.94 -12.59 -6.30
N GLY A 72 -15.97 -12.37 -5.44
CA GLY A 72 -15.42 -13.40 -4.58
C GLY A 72 -14.46 -14.33 -5.33
N HIS A 73 -13.68 -15.06 -4.56
CA HIS A 73 -12.76 -16.10 -5.04
C HIS A 73 -12.43 -17.05 -3.89
N ARG A 74 -11.75 -18.14 -4.21
CA ARG A 74 -11.27 -19.11 -3.22
C ARG A 74 -9.75 -19.18 -3.29
N HIS A 75 -9.12 -19.59 -2.19
CA HIS A 75 -7.70 -19.91 -2.17
C HIS A 75 -7.51 -21.42 -2.03
N PRO A 76 -6.57 -22.04 -2.77
CA PRO A 76 -6.35 -23.49 -2.71
C PRO A 76 -5.65 -23.94 -1.42
N GLY A 77 -5.31 -23.01 -0.55
CA GLY A 77 -4.63 -23.24 0.72
C GLY A 77 -5.03 -22.24 1.77
N SER A 78 -4.38 -22.32 2.94
CA SER A 78 -4.60 -21.40 4.05
C SER A 78 -4.06 -20.03 3.74
N VAL A 79 -4.77 -18.97 4.15
CA VAL A 79 -4.33 -17.58 4.03
C VAL A 79 -4.39 -16.90 5.39
N TYR A 80 -3.25 -16.35 5.82
CA TYR A 80 -3.17 -15.46 6.97
C TYR A 80 -2.93 -14.04 6.47
N VAL A 81 -3.82 -13.13 6.83
CA VAL A 81 -3.75 -11.72 6.44
C VAL A 81 -3.42 -10.88 7.67
N TYR A 82 -2.42 -10.00 7.56
CA TYR A 82 -2.04 -9.03 8.59
C TYR A 82 -2.13 -7.61 8.04
N VAL A 83 -2.94 -6.75 8.65
CA VAL A 83 -3.13 -5.37 8.22
C VAL A 83 -1.97 -4.51 8.70
N THR A 84 -1.25 -3.91 7.76
CA THR A 84 -0.07 -3.06 8.03
C THR A 84 -0.41 -1.57 8.08
N GLU A 85 -1.45 -1.13 7.35
CA GLU A 85 -1.90 0.26 7.31
C GLU A 85 -3.43 0.33 7.18
N GLY A 86 -4.05 1.29 7.84
CA GLY A 86 -5.48 1.58 7.73
C GLY A 86 -6.38 0.56 8.41
N THR A 87 -7.60 0.43 7.89
CA THR A 87 -8.61 -0.52 8.38
C THR A 87 -9.30 -1.17 7.19
N ALA A 88 -9.34 -2.48 7.17
CA ALA A 88 -9.98 -3.25 6.13
C ALA A 88 -11.18 -4.05 6.66
N ARG A 89 -12.05 -4.47 5.74
CA ARG A 89 -13.15 -5.40 6.01
C ARG A 89 -12.88 -6.67 5.21
N PHE A 90 -12.89 -7.78 5.89
CA PHE A 90 -12.73 -9.12 5.30
C PHE A 90 -13.94 -9.99 5.63
N GLY A 91 -14.33 -10.81 4.69
CA GLY A 91 -15.43 -11.76 4.92
C GLY A 91 -15.30 -12.99 4.05
N VAL A 92 -15.66 -14.13 4.63
CA VAL A 92 -15.90 -15.37 3.94
C VAL A 92 -17.37 -15.73 4.01
N GLU A 93 -17.85 -16.45 3.01
CA GLU A 93 -19.26 -16.87 2.95
C GLU A 93 -19.66 -17.66 4.20
N GLY A 94 -20.83 -17.33 4.75
CA GLY A 94 -21.35 -17.97 5.96
C GLY A 94 -20.83 -17.41 7.29
N GLU A 95 -19.87 -16.48 7.27
CA GLU A 95 -19.35 -15.83 8.47
C GLU A 95 -19.67 -14.32 8.49
N PRO A 96 -19.76 -13.70 9.68
CA PRO A 96 -19.86 -12.25 9.78
C PRO A 96 -18.61 -11.56 9.22
N VAL A 97 -18.82 -10.46 8.48
CA VAL A 97 -17.71 -9.61 8.02
C VAL A 97 -16.96 -9.04 9.21
N LYS A 98 -15.64 -9.23 9.23
CA LYS A 98 -14.75 -8.71 10.28
C LYS A 98 -14.13 -7.38 9.84
N VAL A 99 -14.10 -6.42 10.76
CA VAL A 99 -13.33 -5.18 10.63
C VAL A 99 -11.96 -5.42 11.27
N VAL A 100 -10.91 -5.28 10.48
CA VAL A 100 -9.52 -5.61 10.86
C VAL A 100 -8.69 -4.35 10.73
N LYS A 101 -8.11 -3.89 11.84
CA LYS A 101 -7.31 -2.66 11.92
C LYS A 101 -5.82 -2.98 11.77
N THR A 102 -5.02 -1.94 11.57
CA THR A 102 -3.55 -2.03 11.63
C THR A 102 -3.12 -2.80 12.88
N GLY A 103 -2.27 -3.83 12.71
CA GLY A 103 -1.80 -4.72 13.77
C GLY A 103 -2.68 -5.93 14.05
N GLU A 104 -3.85 -6.02 13.43
CA GLU A 104 -4.76 -7.15 13.55
C GLU A 104 -4.69 -8.08 12.34
N SER A 105 -5.27 -9.26 12.45
CA SER A 105 -5.21 -10.29 11.44
C SER A 105 -6.56 -10.93 11.14
N PHE A 106 -6.63 -11.54 9.96
CA PHE A 106 -7.74 -12.33 9.46
C PHE A 106 -7.20 -13.67 8.93
N PHE A 107 -7.98 -14.73 9.04
CA PHE A 107 -7.60 -16.05 8.54
C PHE A 107 -8.70 -16.58 7.60
N GLU A 108 -8.26 -17.20 6.52
CA GLU A 108 -9.11 -17.88 5.55
C GLU A 108 -8.70 -19.35 5.46
N ALA A 109 -9.67 -20.23 5.68
CA ALA A 109 -9.45 -21.66 5.52
C ALA A 109 -9.32 -22.03 4.02
N PRO A 110 -8.61 -23.12 3.70
CA PRO A 110 -8.52 -23.60 2.31
C PRO A 110 -9.92 -23.79 1.69
N GLY A 111 -10.12 -23.24 0.50
CA GLY A 111 -11.38 -23.35 -0.24
C GLY A 111 -12.53 -22.48 0.27
N ALA A 112 -12.37 -21.72 1.35
CA ALA A 112 -13.38 -20.76 1.78
C ALA A 112 -13.65 -19.71 0.68
N LEU A 113 -14.92 -19.35 0.45
CA LEU A 113 -15.27 -18.29 -0.49
C LEU A 113 -15.02 -16.93 0.16
N HIS A 114 -13.92 -16.30 -0.19
CA HIS A 114 -13.61 -14.95 0.20
C HIS A 114 -14.39 -13.98 -0.69
N ASN A 115 -15.39 -13.30 -0.15
CA ASN A 115 -16.31 -12.46 -0.90
C ASN A 115 -16.33 -10.99 -0.45
N VAL A 116 -15.59 -10.63 0.61
CA VAL A 116 -15.43 -9.25 1.06
C VAL A 116 -13.96 -8.96 1.31
N MET A 117 -13.39 -8.04 0.52
CA MET A 117 -12.11 -7.38 0.76
C MET A 117 -12.25 -5.92 0.33
N GLU A 118 -12.38 -5.02 1.29
CA GLU A 118 -12.57 -3.60 1.03
C GLU A 118 -11.98 -2.75 2.15
N SER A 119 -11.67 -1.48 1.87
CA SER A 119 -11.36 -0.53 2.94
C SER A 119 -12.62 -0.26 3.77
N ALA A 120 -12.45 -0.06 5.07
CA ALA A 120 -13.53 0.38 5.95
C ALA A 120 -13.85 1.88 5.79
N SER A 121 -13.04 2.62 5.02
CA SER A 121 -13.16 4.07 4.80
C SER A 121 -13.44 4.42 3.34
N ALA A 122 -14.21 5.48 3.12
CA ALA A 122 -14.45 6.03 1.79
C ALA A 122 -13.32 6.97 1.31
N THR A 123 -12.44 7.40 2.21
CA THR A 123 -11.37 8.37 1.92
C THR A 123 -9.97 7.80 2.12
N GLU A 124 -9.82 6.76 2.93
CA GLU A 124 -8.54 6.14 3.25
C GLU A 124 -8.50 4.70 2.74
N GLY A 125 -7.38 4.32 2.16
CA GLY A 125 -7.11 2.93 1.80
C GLY A 125 -6.58 2.12 2.98
N ALA A 126 -6.30 0.84 2.71
CA ALA A 126 -5.62 -0.04 3.64
C ALA A 126 -4.51 -0.81 2.93
N LYS A 127 -3.52 -1.31 3.69
CA LYS A 127 -2.54 -2.27 3.21
C LYS A 127 -2.49 -3.48 4.12
N ALA A 128 -2.19 -4.62 3.53
CA ALA A 128 -2.05 -5.85 4.27
C ALA A 128 -0.98 -6.75 3.64
N ILE A 129 -0.42 -7.64 4.44
CA ILE A 129 0.40 -8.76 3.98
C ILE A 129 -0.43 -10.02 4.10
N ALA A 130 -0.58 -10.76 3.02
CA ALA A 130 -1.15 -12.10 3.04
C ALA A 130 -0.04 -13.13 2.93
N VAL A 131 0.01 -14.05 3.88
CA VAL A 131 0.89 -15.23 3.88
C VAL A 131 0.04 -16.45 3.55
N MET A 132 0.40 -17.11 2.47
CA MET A 132 -0.38 -18.20 1.91
C MET A 132 0.44 -19.51 1.95
N ILE A 133 -0.17 -20.60 2.38
CA ILE A 133 0.38 -21.94 2.24
C ILE A 133 -0.49 -22.70 1.25
N VAL A 134 0.03 -22.88 0.06
CA VAL A 134 -0.72 -23.45 -1.08
C VAL A 134 0.02 -24.65 -1.69
N PRO A 135 -0.66 -25.54 -2.44
CA PRO A 135 0.02 -26.59 -3.19
C PRO A 135 1.02 -26.01 -4.21
N ASP A 136 2.10 -26.75 -4.47
CA ASP A 136 3.10 -26.38 -5.49
C ASP A 136 2.44 -26.21 -6.86
N GLY A 137 2.79 -25.10 -7.53
CA GLY A 137 2.27 -24.78 -8.86
C GLY A 137 0.80 -24.41 -8.93
N ALA A 138 0.08 -24.41 -7.81
CA ALA A 138 -1.32 -23.97 -7.81
C ALA A 138 -1.43 -22.44 -8.02
N PRO A 139 -2.48 -21.97 -8.72
CA PRO A 139 -2.80 -20.55 -8.77
C PRO A 139 -3.16 -20.06 -7.37
N LEU A 140 -2.89 -18.79 -7.07
CA LEU A 140 -3.18 -18.23 -5.74
C LEU A 140 -4.68 -18.03 -5.50
N THR A 141 -5.46 -17.89 -6.56
CA THR A 141 -6.92 -17.72 -6.51
C THR A 141 -7.61 -18.69 -7.44
N LEU A 142 -8.76 -19.17 -7.03
CA LEU A 142 -9.68 -20.01 -7.79
C LEU A 142 -11.01 -19.27 -7.98
N PRO A 143 -11.77 -19.54 -9.04
CA PRO A 143 -13.11 -18.98 -9.22
C PRO A 143 -14.04 -19.27 -8.02
N ALA A 144 -15.06 -18.43 -7.86
CA ALA A 144 -16.05 -18.56 -6.78
C ALA A 144 -16.92 -19.83 -6.86
N HIS A 145 -17.06 -20.39 -8.08
CA HIS A 145 -17.89 -21.58 -8.41
C HIS A 145 -17.03 -22.79 -8.70
#